data_8ef7758bfcf1c992743c04c6bcc6c528
#
_entry.id   8ef7758bfcf1c992743c04c6bcc6c528
#
_cell.length_a   1.000
_cell.length_b   1.000
_cell.length_c   1.000
_cell.angle_alpha   90.00
_cell.angle_beta   90.00
_cell.angle_gamma   90.00
#
_symmetry.space_group_name_H-M   'P 1'
#
loop_
_entity.id
_entity.type
_entity.pdbx_description
1 polymer ?
#
loop_
_entity_poly.entity_id
_entity_poly.type
_entity_poly.pdbx_seq_one_letter_code
_entity_poly.pdbx_strand_id
1 'polypeptide(L)'
;HRKAPSFEEQATEAEMLETGIKVVDLLCPYQKGGKIGLFGGAGVGKTVLIQELITNIATEHGGYSVFTGVGERTREGNDLYYEMQESGVINKTAMVFGQMNEPPGARMRVGLTGLTMAEYFRDKGGKDVLLFIDNIFRFTQAGSEVSALLGRMPSAVGYQPTLQTEMGALQERITSTKNGSITSVQ
;
A
#
# COMPACT_ATOMS: atom_id res chain seq x y z
N HIS A 1 -4.47 11.67 -10.27
CA HIS A 1 -3.25 12.41 -10.69
C HIS A 1 -2.77 13.43 -9.64
N ARG A 2 -2.81 13.07 -8.35
CA ARG A 2 -2.23 13.93 -7.32
C ARG A 2 -0.70 13.93 -7.47
N LYS A 3 -0.10 15.07 -7.17
CA LYS A 3 1.36 15.17 -7.03
C LYS A 3 1.79 14.74 -5.63
N ALA A 4 3.05 14.35 -5.49
CA ALA A 4 3.65 14.16 -4.18
C ALA A 4 3.59 15.48 -3.37
N PRO A 5 3.52 15.39 -2.01
CA PRO A 5 3.61 16.57 -1.17
C PRO A 5 4.88 17.38 -1.46
N SER A 6 4.77 18.69 -1.38
CA SER A 6 5.94 19.57 -1.55
C SER A 6 6.93 19.37 -0.40
N PHE A 7 8.16 19.78 -0.60
CA PHE A 7 9.21 19.71 0.43
C PHE A 7 8.78 20.41 1.74
N GLU A 8 8.09 21.53 1.63
CA GLU A 8 7.62 22.30 2.78
C GLU A 8 6.50 21.63 3.59
N GLU A 9 5.73 20.75 2.94
CA GLU A 9 4.62 20.02 3.56
C GLU A 9 5.08 18.76 4.30
N GLN A 10 6.27 18.26 3.99
CA GLN A 10 6.79 17.03 4.57
C GLN A 10 7.24 17.24 6.02
N ALA A 11 7.00 16.23 6.86
CA ALA A 11 7.56 16.18 8.21
C ALA A 11 9.01 15.71 8.13
N THR A 12 9.89 16.36 8.89
CA THR A 12 11.33 16.07 8.92
C THR A 12 11.74 15.16 10.07
N GLU A 13 10.88 15.00 11.07
CA GLU A 13 11.16 14.16 12.23
C GLU A 13 10.89 12.70 11.93
N ALA A 14 11.84 11.84 12.31
CA ALA A 14 11.69 10.41 12.24
C ALA A 14 11.01 9.89 13.51
N GLU A 15 9.86 9.27 13.38
CA GLU A 15 9.10 8.68 14.47
C GLU A 15 8.86 7.19 14.19
N MET A 16 9.07 6.36 15.21
CA MET A 16 8.83 4.93 15.10
C MET A 16 7.34 4.63 15.14
N LEU A 17 6.88 3.72 14.28
CA LEU A 17 5.55 3.15 14.33
C LEU A 17 5.58 1.86 15.15
N GLU A 18 4.99 1.88 16.33
CA GLU A 18 4.82 0.67 17.14
C GLU A 18 3.75 -0.23 16.54
N THR A 19 4.15 -1.41 16.10
CA THR A 19 3.26 -2.36 15.43
C THR A 19 2.58 -3.34 16.39
N GLY A 20 3.12 -3.49 17.60
CA GLY A 20 2.70 -4.50 18.56
C GLY A 20 3.24 -5.91 18.27
N ILE A 21 3.99 -6.07 17.19
CA ILE A 21 4.64 -7.33 16.82
C ILE A 21 6.08 -7.26 17.30
N LYS A 22 6.44 -8.04 18.33
CA LYS A 22 7.74 -7.96 19.02
C LYS A 22 8.93 -8.08 18.07
N VAL A 23 8.87 -9.03 17.16
CA VAL A 23 9.96 -9.26 16.19
C VAL A 23 10.17 -8.03 15.29
N VAL A 24 9.10 -7.41 14.85
CA VAL A 24 9.18 -6.19 14.03
C VAL A 24 9.74 -5.03 14.84
N ASP A 25 9.14 -4.75 15.99
CA ASP A 25 9.48 -3.57 16.78
C ASP A 25 10.91 -3.61 17.37
N LEU A 26 11.41 -4.80 17.65
CA LEU A 26 12.75 -4.98 18.23
C LEU A 26 13.86 -5.14 17.19
N LEU A 27 13.59 -5.82 16.07
CA LEU A 27 14.63 -6.19 15.10
C LEU A 27 14.59 -5.36 13.83
N CYS A 28 13.42 -4.92 13.39
CA CYS A 28 13.26 -4.11 12.18
C CYS A 28 12.13 -3.07 12.35
N PRO A 29 12.29 -2.11 13.24
CA PRO A 29 11.22 -1.15 13.56
C PRO A 29 10.79 -0.37 12.32
N TYR A 30 9.49 -0.16 12.20
CA TYR A 30 8.92 0.62 11.11
C TYR A 30 8.96 2.11 11.46
N GLN A 31 9.24 2.93 10.47
CA GLN A 31 9.18 4.38 10.60
C GLN A 31 7.82 4.88 10.09
N LYS A 32 7.18 5.79 10.80
CA LYS A 32 6.00 6.50 10.31
C LYS A 32 6.33 7.23 9.01
N GLY A 33 5.48 7.08 8.02
CA GLY A 33 5.74 7.61 6.67
C GLY A 33 6.74 6.77 5.86
N GLY A 34 7.18 5.64 6.40
CA GLY A 34 8.09 4.72 5.74
C GLY A 34 7.40 3.81 4.72
N LYS A 35 8.23 3.15 3.95
CA LYS A 35 7.83 2.15 2.94
C LYS A 35 8.49 0.84 3.30
N ILE A 36 7.68 -0.16 3.63
CA ILE A 36 8.14 -1.46 4.12
C ILE A 36 7.87 -2.51 3.05
N GLY A 37 8.89 -3.23 2.63
CA GLY A 37 8.75 -4.38 1.75
C GLY A 37 8.64 -5.68 2.55
N LEU A 38 7.59 -6.46 2.33
CA LEU A 38 7.45 -7.82 2.85
C LEU A 38 7.63 -8.82 1.71
N PHE A 39 8.74 -9.53 1.74
CA PHE A 39 9.07 -10.54 0.73
C PHE A 39 8.71 -11.92 1.25
N GLY A 40 7.93 -12.65 0.49
CA GLY A 40 7.56 -14.01 0.84
C GLY A 40 6.75 -14.70 -0.25
N GLY A 41 6.89 -16.01 -0.32
CA GLY A 41 6.08 -16.85 -1.20
C GLY A 41 4.65 -17.04 -0.66
N ALA A 42 3.90 -17.92 -1.32
CA ALA A 42 2.57 -18.31 -0.86
C ALA A 42 2.64 -19.08 0.47
N GLY A 43 1.68 -18.86 1.35
CA GLY A 43 1.52 -19.62 2.60
C GLY A 43 2.54 -19.34 3.70
N VAL A 44 3.26 -18.22 3.64
CA VAL A 44 4.27 -17.86 4.66
C VAL A 44 3.73 -16.97 5.80
N GLY A 45 2.43 -16.75 5.86
CA GLY A 45 1.80 -15.98 6.93
C GLY A 45 1.65 -14.47 6.65
N LYS A 46 1.80 -14.05 5.40
CA LYS A 46 1.63 -12.63 5.00
C LYS A 46 0.28 -12.06 5.41
N THR A 47 -0.80 -12.78 5.16
CA THR A 47 -2.16 -12.36 5.50
C THR A 47 -2.35 -12.18 7.00
N VAL A 48 -1.83 -13.11 7.81
CA VAL A 48 -1.89 -13.03 9.28
C VAL A 48 -1.16 -11.78 9.79
N LEU A 49 0.00 -11.48 9.22
CA LEU A 49 0.77 -10.29 9.57
C LEU A 49 0.01 -9.00 9.21
N ILE A 50 -0.62 -8.96 8.03
CA ILE A 50 -1.44 -7.83 7.61
C ILE A 50 -2.62 -7.60 8.54
N GLN A 51 -3.33 -8.66 8.91
CA GLN A 51 -4.45 -8.60 9.86
C GLN A 51 -4.03 -8.07 11.22
N GLU A 52 -2.92 -8.57 11.75
CA GLU A 52 -2.39 -8.14 13.03
C GLU A 52 -2.00 -6.66 13.01
N LEU A 53 -1.34 -6.21 11.95
CA LEU A 53 -0.99 -4.80 11.77
C LEU A 53 -2.25 -3.90 11.70
N ILE A 54 -3.25 -4.29 10.93
CA ILE A 54 -4.51 -3.53 10.82
C ILE A 54 -5.21 -3.47 12.18
N THR A 55 -5.31 -4.59 12.88
CA THR A 55 -5.96 -4.66 14.18
C THR A 55 -5.26 -3.77 15.20
N ASN A 56 -3.95 -3.84 15.28
CA ASN A 56 -3.17 -3.06 16.22
C ASN A 56 -3.24 -1.55 15.92
N ILE A 57 -3.16 -1.16 14.66
CA ILE A 57 -3.30 0.25 14.27
C ILE A 57 -4.71 0.77 14.57
N ALA A 58 -5.74 -0.02 14.32
CA ALA A 58 -7.12 0.37 14.58
C ALA A 58 -7.44 0.51 16.07
N THR A 59 -6.90 -0.39 16.90
CA THR A 59 -7.20 -0.43 18.34
C THR A 59 -6.30 0.50 19.16
N GLU A 60 -5.00 0.48 18.92
CA GLU A 60 -4.03 1.21 19.76
C GLU A 60 -3.76 2.63 19.27
N HIS A 61 -3.71 2.85 17.97
CA HIS A 61 -3.40 4.16 17.41
C HIS A 61 -4.64 4.94 16.94
N GLY A 62 -5.82 4.32 16.91
CA GLY A 62 -7.04 4.94 16.42
C GLY A 62 -6.96 5.40 14.95
N GLY A 63 -5.99 4.89 14.20
CA GLY A 63 -5.74 5.21 12.80
C GLY A 63 -6.66 4.46 11.84
N TYR A 64 -6.59 4.86 10.58
CA TYR A 64 -7.27 4.16 9.48
C TYR A 64 -6.30 3.32 8.68
N SER A 65 -6.81 2.26 8.09
CA SER A 65 -6.06 1.42 7.16
C SER A 65 -6.72 1.43 5.79
N VAL A 66 -5.90 1.40 4.76
CA VAL A 66 -6.36 1.21 3.38
C VAL A 66 -5.68 -0.03 2.83
N PHE A 67 -6.47 -1.01 2.43
CA PHE A 67 -5.96 -2.22 1.78
C PHE A 67 -6.21 -2.13 0.28
N THR A 68 -5.16 -2.33 -0.49
CA THR A 68 -5.22 -2.29 -1.95
C THR A 68 -4.75 -3.62 -2.51
N GLY A 69 -5.68 -4.40 -3.03
CA GLY A 69 -5.41 -5.66 -3.74
C GLY A 69 -5.09 -5.40 -5.21
N VAL A 70 -3.85 -5.63 -5.60
CA VAL A 70 -3.36 -5.37 -6.96
C VAL A 70 -3.03 -6.69 -7.65
N GLY A 71 -3.88 -7.12 -8.58
CA GLY A 71 -3.63 -8.28 -9.41
C GLY A 71 -3.61 -9.63 -8.67
N GLU A 72 -4.14 -9.68 -7.45
CA GLU A 72 -4.23 -10.90 -6.66
C GLU A 72 -5.48 -11.72 -6.99
N ARG A 73 -5.63 -12.88 -6.38
CA ARG A 73 -6.77 -13.76 -6.59
C ARG A 73 -8.02 -13.19 -5.92
N THR A 74 -9.15 -13.19 -6.61
CA THR A 74 -10.42 -12.71 -6.10
C THR A 74 -10.84 -13.42 -4.81
N ARG A 75 -10.57 -14.72 -4.71
CA ARG A 75 -10.86 -15.51 -3.52
C ARG A 75 -10.11 -14.98 -2.29
N GLU A 76 -8.82 -14.70 -2.41
CA GLU A 76 -8.00 -14.19 -1.30
C GLU A 76 -8.50 -12.82 -0.82
N GLY A 77 -8.94 -11.95 -1.74
CA GLY A 77 -9.56 -10.68 -1.39
C GLY A 77 -10.90 -10.84 -0.66
N ASN A 78 -11.70 -11.82 -1.08
CA ASN A 78 -12.97 -12.13 -0.43
C ASN A 78 -12.75 -12.70 0.99
N ASP A 79 -11.83 -13.64 1.13
CA ASP A 79 -11.48 -14.22 2.43
C ASP A 79 -11.01 -13.12 3.39
N LEU A 80 -10.11 -12.23 2.94
CA LEU A 80 -9.63 -11.10 3.75
C LEU A 80 -10.77 -10.16 4.18
N TYR A 81 -11.74 -9.89 3.30
CA TYR A 81 -12.89 -9.05 3.65
C TYR A 81 -13.68 -9.64 4.81
N TYR A 82 -13.99 -10.93 4.77
CA TYR A 82 -14.72 -11.58 5.85
C TYR A 82 -13.91 -11.63 7.15
N GLU A 83 -12.63 -11.90 7.07
CA GLU A 83 -11.73 -11.89 8.22
C GLU A 83 -11.65 -10.49 8.89
N MET A 84 -11.63 -9.42 8.11
CA MET A 84 -11.71 -8.05 8.64
C MET A 84 -13.06 -7.75 9.28
N GLN A 85 -14.12 -8.33 8.76
CA GLN A 85 -15.47 -8.21 9.34
C GLN A 85 -15.56 -8.94 10.67
N GLU A 86 -15.07 -10.17 10.75
CA GLU A 86 -15.05 -10.98 11.98
C GLU A 86 -14.20 -10.35 13.07
N SER A 87 -13.06 -9.79 12.74
CA SER A 87 -12.19 -9.07 13.67
C SER A 87 -12.72 -7.70 14.12
N GLY A 88 -13.81 -7.22 13.49
CA GLY A 88 -14.46 -5.96 13.86
C GLY A 88 -13.73 -4.69 13.40
N VAL A 89 -12.64 -4.81 12.63
CA VAL A 89 -11.84 -3.66 12.17
C VAL A 89 -12.28 -3.10 10.82
N ILE A 90 -13.26 -3.71 10.17
CA ILE A 90 -13.75 -3.30 8.85
C ILE A 90 -14.22 -1.82 8.82
N ASN A 91 -14.76 -1.32 9.92
CA ASN A 91 -15.25 0.06 10.03
C ASN A 91 -14.13 1.12 9.98
N LYS A 92 -12.87 0.70 10.17
CA LYS A 92 -11.69 1.55 10.11
C LYS A 92 -10.78 1.20 8.93
N THR A 93 -11.24 0.34 8.03
CA THR A 93 -10.46 -0.15 6.90
C THR A 93 -11.21 0.11 5.60
N ALA A 94 -10.59 0.84 4.68
CA ALA A 94 -11.05 0.95 3.31
C ALA A 94 -10.37 -0.12 2.46
N MET A 95 -11.12 -0.83 1.65
CA MET A 95 -10.59 -1.90 0.80
C MET A 95 -10.87 -1.61 -0.66
N VAL A 96 -9.85 -1.70 -1.49
CA VAL A 96 -9.91 -1.46 -2.94
C VAL A 96 -9.26 -2.63 -3.65
N PHE A 97 -9.95 -3.23 -4.58
CA PHE A 97 -9.46 -4.39 -5.31
C PHE A 97 -9.46 -4.17 -6.82
N GLY A 98 -8.36 -4.49 -7.45
CA GLY A 98 -8.22 -4.65 -8.90
C GLY A 98 -7.52 -5.97 -9.15
N GLN A 99 -8.30 -7.06 -9.12
CA GLN A 99 -7.78 -8.42 -9.08
C GLN A 99 -7.29 -8.91 -10.45
N MET A 100 -6.76 -10.14 -10.51
CA MET A 100 -6.09 -10.67 -11.69
C MET A 100 -6.99 -10.83 -12.94
N ASN A 101 -8.31 -10.86 -12.74
CA ASN A 101 -9.29 -10.91 -13.83
C ASN A 101 -9.55 -9.54 -14.49
N GLU A 102 -9.08 -8.45 -13.86
CA GLU A 102 -9.26 -7.11 -14.41
C GLU A 102 -8.25 -6.80 -15.53
N PRO A 103 -8.60 -5.90 -16.46
CA PRO A 103 -7.68 -5.44 -17.49
C PRO A 103 -6.42 -4.79 -16.89
N PRO A 104 -5.28 -4.83 -17.59
CA PRO A 104 -4.01 -4.32 -17.08
C PRO A 104 -4.07 -2.83 -16.71
N GLY A 105 -4.85 -2.02 -17.40
CA GLY A 105 -5.05 -0.63 -17.05
C GLY A 105 -5.74 -0.43 -15.69
N ALA A 106 -6.72 -1.26 -15.36
CA ALA A 106 -7.40 -1.25 -14.06
C ALA A 106 -6.45 -1.71 -12.95
N ARG A 107 -5.73 -2.81 -13.16
CA ARG A 107 -4.74 -3.32 -12.20
C ARG A 107 -3.62 -2.31 -11.92
N MET A 108 -3.19 -1.56 -12.93
CA MET A 108 -2.20 -0.51 -12.77
C MET A 108 -2.75 0.69 -11.97
N ARG A 109 -4.02 1.01 -12.10
CA ARG A 109 -4.63 2.20 -11.47
C ARG A 109 -5.16 1.96 -10.06
N VAL A 110 -5.49 0.74 -9.69
CA VAL A 110 -6.05 0.43 -8.38
C VAL A 110 -5.11 0.83 -7.23
N GLY A 111 -3.80 0.65 -7.38
CA GLY A 111 -2.81 1.09 -6.41
C GLY A 111 -2.86 2.60 -6.16
N LEU A 112 -2.99 3.38 -7.22
CA LEU A 112 -3.13 4.83 -7.12
C LEU A 112 -4.48 5.25 -6.51
N THR A 113 -5.53 4.47 -6.73
CA THR A 113 -6.84 4.70 -6.12
C THR A 113 -6.78 4.53 -4.60
N GLY A 114 -6.21 3.43 -4.14
CA GLY A 114 -6.02 3.19 -2.70
C GLY A 114 -5.12 4.25 -2.06
N LEU A 115 -4.05 4.64 -2.73
CA LEU A 115 -3.18 5.72 -2.25
C LEU A 115 -3.93 7.06 -2.14
N THR A 116 -4.81 7.38 -3.09
CA THR A 116 -5.64 8.60 -3.02
C THR A 116 -6.58 8.58 -1.82
N MET A 117 -7.16 7.43 -1.48
CA MET A 117 -7.97 7.27 -0.27
C MET A 117 -7.12 7.48 1.00
N ALA A 118 -5.92 6.90 1.05
CA ALA A 118 -5.00 7.08 2.15
C ALA A 118 -4.59 8.56 2.31
N GLU A 119 -4.33 9.26 1.22
CA GLU A 119 -4.02 10.69 1.24
C GLU A 119 -5.19 11.53 1.74
N TYR A 120 -6.42 11.15 1.43
CA TYR A 120 -7.59 11.83 1.96
C TYR A 120 -7.65 11.73 3.49
N PHE A 121 -7.46 10.55 4.04
CA PHE A 121 -7.45 10.34 5.50
C PHE A 121 -6.29 11.07 6.18
N ARG A 122 -5.11 11.09 5.56
CA ARG A 122 -3.96 11.84 6.08
C ARG A 122 -4.21 13.34 6.09
N ASP A 123 -4.65 13.90 4.97
CA ASP A 123 -4.69 15.35 4.75
C ASP A 123 -5.94 16.00 5.36
N LYS A 124 -7.09 15.33 5.28
CA LYS A 124 -8.37 15.83 5.79
C LYS A 124 -8.70 15.33 7.18
N GLY A 125 -8.34 14.12 7.51
CA GLY A 125 -8.59 13.51 8.81
C GLY A 125 -7.50 13.77 9.84
N GLY A 126 -6.33 14.26 9.44
CA GLY A 126 -5.17 14.44 10.33
C GLY A 126 -4.75 13.14 11.00
N LYS A 127 -4.84 12.00 10.28
CA LYS A 127 -4.63 10.66 10.82
C LYS A 127 -3.35 10.04 10.31
N ASP A 128 -2.83 9.12 11.12
CA ASP A 128 -1.83 8.17 10.67
C ASP A 128 -2.54 7.03 9.95
N VAL A 129 -2.14 6.78 8.71
CA VAL A 129 -2.77 5.81 7.83
C VAL A 129 -1.79 4.70 7.50
N LEU A 130 -2.26 3.47 7.59
CA LEU A 130 -1.53 2.30 7.14
C LEU A 130 -2.06 1.90 5.76
N LEU A 131 -1.17 1.90 4.77
CA LEU A 131 -1.49 1.55 3.40
C LEU A 131 -0.88 0.21 3.04
N PHE A 132 -1.71 -0.76 2.69
CA PHE A 132 -1.26 -2.02 2.13
C PHE A 132 -1.42 -2.02 0.62
N ILE A 133 -0.37 -2.45 -0.07
CA ILE A 133 -0.40 -2.70 -1.51
C ILE A 133 0.00 -4.16 -1.72
N ASP A 134 -0.96 -5.01 -1.90
CA ASP A 134 -0.74 -6.45 -2.10
C ASP A 134 -1.06 -6.83 -3.54
N ASN A 135 -0.08 -6.91 -4.42
CA ASN A 135 1.32 -6.58 -4.10
C ASN A 135 1.87 -5.58 -5.13
N ILE A 136 2.92 -4.88 -4.76
CA ILE A 136 3.54 -3.85 -5.60
C ILE A 136 4.15 -4.42 -6.89
N PHE A 137 4.59 -5.68 -6.89
CA PHE A 137 5.10 -6.34 -8.09
C PHE A 137 4.01 -6.45 -9.17
N ARG A 138 2.76 -6.68 -8.80
CA ARG A 138 1.63 -6.73 -9.74
C ARG A 138 1.33 -5.38 -10.37
N PHE A 139 1.56 -4.30 -9.64
CA PHE A 139 1.53 -2.95 -10.22
C PHE A 139 2.57 -2.79 -11.33
N THR A 140 3.80 -3.20 -11.09
CA THR A 140 4.87 -3.21 -12.08
C THR A 140 4.53 -4.08 -13.28
N GLN A 141 4.01 -5.27 -13.06
CA GLN A 141 3.60 -6.20 -14.11
C GLN A 141 2.47 -5.64 -14.99
N ALA A 142 1.46 -5.04 -14.38
CA ALA A 142 0.37 -4.39 -15.10
C ALA A 142 0.88 -3.22 -15.96
N GLY A 143 1.81 -2.43 -15.45
CA GLY A 143 2.48 -1.37 -16.21
C GLY A 143 3.27 -1.90 -17.39
N SER A 144 3.92 -3.04 -17.26
CA SER A 144 4.62 -3.73 -18.35
C SER A 144 3.65 -4.19 -19.45
N GLU A 145 2.52 -4.78 -19.06
CA GLU A 145 1.47 -5.18 -20.01
C GLU A 145 0.91 -3.99 -20.80
N VAL A 146 0.62 -2.88 -20.12
CA VAL A 146 0.15 -1.63 -20.76
C VAL A 146 1.21 -1.10 -21.72
N SER A 147 2.47 -1.09 -21.32
CA SER A 147 3.58 -0.63 -22.18
C SER A 147 3.71 -1.48 -23.44
N ALA A 148 3.58 -2.79 -23.32
CA ALA A 148 3.59 -3.71 -24.45
C ALA A 148 2.41 -3.47 -25.42
N LEU A 149 1.21 -3.24 -24.88
CA LEU A 149 0.02 -2.90 -25.68
C LEU A 149 0.18 -1.57 -26.44
N LEU A 150 0.95 -0.65 -25.91
CA LEU A 150 1.28 0.63 -26.55
C LEU A 150 2.45 0.54 -27.56
N GLY A 151 3.00 -0.67 -27.75
CA GLY A 151 4.11 -0.89 -28.68
C GLY A 151 5.45 -0.29 -28.25
N ARG A 152 5.63 -0.02 -26.96
CA ARG A 152 6.89 0.52 -26.45
C ARG A 152 7.94 -0.59 -26.37
N MET A 153 9.16 -0.25 -26.77
CA MET A 153 10.27 -1.18 -26.69
C MET A 153 10.66 -1.45 -25.23
N PRO A 154 10.70 -2.72 -24.78
CA PRO A 154 11.10 -3.01 -23.41
C PRO A 154 12.58 -2.69 -23.16
N SER A 155 12.94 -2.50 -21.90
CA SER A 155 14.32 -2.39 -21.46
C SER A 155 15.08 -3.73 -21.65
N ALA A 156 16.40 -3.72 -21.47
CA ALA A 156 17.25 -4.90 -21.65
C ALA A 156 16.84 -6.10 -20.77
N VAL A 157 16.18 -5.86 -19.62
CA VAL A 157 15.69 -6.90 -18.71
C VAL A 157 14.19 -7.19 -18.86
N GLY A 158 13.54 -6.63 -19.88
CA GLY A 158 12.14 -6.91 -20.22
C GLY A 158 11.09 -6.02 -19.52
N TYR A 159 11.49 -5.13 -18.64
CA TYR A 159 10.57 -4.18 -18.02
C TYR A 159 10.25 -2.98 -18.93
N GLN A 160 9.16 -2.28 -18.63
CA GLN A 160 8.80 -1.06 -19.32
C GLN A 160 9.86 0.04 -19.14
N PRO A 161 10.12 0.87 -20.17
CA PRO A 161 11.10 1.96 -20.06
C PRO A 161 10.67 3.07 -19.07
N THR A 162 9.39 3.12 -18.74
CA THR A 162 8.78 4.10 -17.83
C THR A 162 8.67 3.62 -16.37
N LEU A 163 9.25 2.46 -16.04
CA LEU A 163 9.11 1.84 -14.72
C LEU A 163 9.55 2.78 -13.58
N GLN A 164 10.70 3.42 -13.71
CA GLN A 164 11.21 4.30 -12.67
C GLN A 164 10.29 5.50 -12.44
N THR A 165 9.75 6.09 -13.49
CA THR A 165 8.82 7.21 -13.41
C THR A 165 7.48 6.79 -12.80
N GLU A 166 6.92 5.65 -13.21
CA GLU A 166 5.66 5.12 -12.69
C GLU A 166 5.76 4.76 -11.21
N MET A 167 6.82 4.04 -10.83
CA MET A 167 7.06 3.64 -9.45
C MET A 167 7.39 4.85 -8.57
N GLY A 168 8.22 5.76 -9.04
CA GLY A 168 8.56 7.00 -8.34
C GLY A 168 7.34 7.87 -8.09
N ALA A 169 6.46 8.03 -9.07
CA ALA A 169 5.23 8.80 -8.94
C ALA A 169 4.28 8.22 -7.86
N LEU A 170 4.28 6.91 -7.67
CA LEU A 170 3.52 6.26 -6.60
C LEU A 170 4.24 6.42 -5.25
N GLN A 171 5.51 6.06 -5.19
CA GLN A 171 6.28 5.95 -3.95
C GLN A 171 6.51 7.31 -3.27
N GLU A 172 6.75 8.37 -4.02
CA GLU A 172 6.97 9.72 -3.47
C GLU A 172 5.74 10.35 -2.81
N ARG A 173 4.55 9.86 -3.12
CA ARG A 173 3.30 10.27 -2.46
C ARG A 173 3.14 9.66 -1.07
N ILE A 174 3.83 8.56 -0.79
CA ILE A 174 3.80 7.84 0.48
C ILE A 174 4.83 8.45 1.41
N THR A 175 4.38 9.34 2.29
CA THR A 175 5.26 10.07 3.21
C THR A 175 4.48 10.64 4.38
N SER A 176 5.21 11.08 5.40
CA SER A 176 4.67 11.88 6.50
C SER A 176 4.59 13.35 6.10
N THR A 177 3.46 13.96 6.43
CA THR A 177 3.27 15.41 6.31
C THR A 177 3.03 16.01 7.70
N LYS A 178 2.96 17.34 7.76
CA LYS A 178 2.62 18.04 9.01
C LYS A 178 1.23 17.71 9.57
N ASN A 179 0.34 17.18 8.73
CA ASN A 179 -1.04 16.83 9.09
C ASN A 179 -1.23 15.38 9.51
N GLY A 180 -0.36 14.49 9.09
CA GLY A 180 -0.46 13.06 9.36
C GLY A 180 0.54 12.26 8.54
N SER A 181 0.47 10.93 8.62
CA SER A 181 1.41 10.07 7.92
C SER A 181 0.70 8.98 7.11
N ILE A 182 1.36 8.53 6.04
CA ILE A 182 1.05 7.27 5.37
C ILE A 182 2.26 6.38 5.50
N THR A 183 2.09 5.25 6.17
CA THR A 183 3.10 4.18 6.23
C THR A 183 2.62 3.04 5.35
N SER A 184 3.43 2.59 4.41
CA SER A 184 3.04 1.54 3.49
C SER A 184 3.74 0.22 3.75
N VAL A 185 2.98 -0.85 3.57
CA VAL A 185 3.45 -2.24 3.55
C VAL A 185 3.13 -2.82 2.17
N GLN A 186 4.17 -3.30 1.46
CA GLN A 186 4.07 -3.66 0.05
C GLN A 186 4.66 -5.05 -0.22
#